data_8d8f38ee4fec120f73ff488a5027d6f0
#
_entry.id   8d8f38ee4fec120f73ff488a5027d6f0
#
_cell.length_a   1.000
_cell.length_b   1.000
_cell.length_c   1.000
_cell.angle_alpha   90.00
_cell.angle_beta   90.00
_cell.angle_gamma   90.00
#
_symmetry.space_group_name_H-M   'P 1'
#
loop_
_entity.id
_entity.type
_entity.pdbx_description
1 polymer ?
#
loop_
_entity_poly.entity_id
_entity_poly.type
_entity_poly.pdbx_seq_one_letter_code
_entity_poly.pdbx_strand_id
1 'polypeptide(L)'
;MKRPSAFGSLALTCALLALTGADAAAERRDQPTPRQAAAVPGIGLTTVPAAITTSMVAGVADAPNPPTHEVGVESSTTEMRTSGWDEYPYLRYTATFATGTDTATLTWSGRSVNTNDLALHVWDESGNTWGPAIATADPVAPGGSVELSAEISTDRGSVEVLVIDNPRADRSFAETNARPDSSFADPSTYDFALQHITDTQYIARDDPGVYSEMTQWTADNADELKIDYSMHTGDLIQSWISPGRPDTQARKEFEAASESMQILEDAGIAHGVLPGNHDNIWNVAGKLVPGEHEKNHALYNEYFGPQRYRDQPYWGGSFTDEDNSAHYDLVDIAGAKFLMLYIGYNPPEKVMQWAERVLDENPDRNVVIGTHYYLDELGEKKLMGFGDIGSSSGQQIWNRLVVPHETVFLVLSGHVDGQVAVVDEHVGETDRSVVQLLADYQYFEVDAERSTGFQRLLQFDIDGGSMAVTTHSPSLDAFDVESYDIKNRYGPEDGEFVTDFTLRADVPRAVIAD
;
A
#
# COMPACT_ATOMS: atom_id res chain seq x y z
N MET A 1 -3.36 39.32 66.83
CA MET A 1 -3.08 38.08 67.60
C MET A 1 -2.88 36.94 66.60
N LYS A 2 -1.69 36.33 66.66
CA LYS A 2 -1.28 34.98 66.19
C LYS A 2 -1.27 34.67 64.70
N ARG A 3 -0.09 34.74 64.10
CA ARG A 3 0.51 33.77 63.18
C ARG A 3 0.67 32.41 63.89
N PRO A 4 1.02 31.29 63.27
CA PRO A 4 1.79 31.00 62.05
C PRO A 4 1.20 29.86 61.20
N SER A 5 1.73 29.27 60.16
CA SER A 5 3.02 28.90 59.59
C SER A 5 2.75 28.11 58.31
N ALA A 6 3.43 28.29 57.23
CA ALA A 6 4.61 27.68 56.67
C ALA A 6 4.48 26.24 56.14
N PHE A 7 5.15 26.01 55.00
CA PHE A 7 5.43 24.78 54.25
C PHE A 7 4.48 24.51 53.08
N GLY A 8 4.90 24.29 51.84
CA GLY A 8 6.24 24.11 51.32
C GLY A 8 6.19 24.08 49.79
N SER A 9 7.23 24.64 49.25
CA SER A 9 7.60 24.50 47.85
C SER A 9 7.96 23.05 47.56
N LEU A 10 7.44 22.50 46.48
CA LEU A 10 8.09 21.54 45.56
C LEU A 10 7.07 20.91 44.64
N ALA A 11 7.07 21.28 43.40
CA ALA A 11 6.85 20.43 42.26
C ALA A 11 6.50 21.29 41.03
N LEU A 12 7.51 21.95 40.50
CA LEU A 12 7.45 22.52 39.15
C LEU A 12 8.74 22.17 38.43
N THR A 13 8.90 20.92 38.07
CA THR A 13 9.91 20.46 37.12
C THR A 13 9.63 19.01 36.74
N CYS A 14 8.65 18.77 35.89
CA CYS A 14 8.48 17.53 35.09
C CYS A 14 7.26 17.67 34.18
N ALA A 15 7.30 18.63 33.27
CA ALA A 15 6.25 18.76 32.24
C ALA A 15 6.78 19.35 30.93
N LEU A 16 8.03 19.04 30.55
CA LEU A 16 8.56 19.53 29.27
C LEU A 16 9.35 18.47 28.49
N LEU A 17 9.05 17.19 28.68
CA LEU A 17 9.73 16.10 27.93
C LEU A 17 8.74 15.02 27.46
N ALA A 18 7.46 15.32 27.35
CA ALA A 18 6.44 14.37 26.90
C ALA A 18 5.75 14.76 25.58
N LEU A 19 6.24 15.79 24.87
CA LEU A 19 5.59 16.28 23.65
C LEU A 19 6.26 15.83 22.34
N THR A 20 7.44 15.21 22.40
CA THR A 20 8.10 14.66 21.21
C THR A 20 7.96 13.14 21.07
N GLY A 21 7.37 12.48 22.05
CA GLY A 21 7.15 11.03 22.02
C GLY A 21 5.72 10.60 21.62
N ALA A 22 4.78 11.55 21.55
CA ALA A 22 3.40 11.20 21.25
C ALA A 22 3.12 11.14 19.74
N ASP A 23 3.80 11.93 18.93
CA ASP A 23 3.61 11.94 17.48
C ASP A 23 4.28 10.71 16.83
N ALA A 24 5.49 10.37 17.26
CA ALA A 24 6.15 9.13 16.81
C ALA A 24 5.45 7.84 17.28
N ALA A 25 4.67 7.92 18.39
CA ALA A 25 3.90 6.78 18.88
C ALA A 25 2.52 6.68 18.23
N ALA A 26 1.99 7.77 17.69
CA ALA A 26 0.75 7.77 16.92
C ALA A 26 0.99 7.23 15.50
N GLU A 27 2.04 7.66 14.82
CA GLU A 27 2.45 7.12 13.51
C GLU A 27 2.70 5.60 13.54
N ARG A 28 3.20 5.06 14.66
CA ARG A 28 3.40 3.61 14.82
C ARG A 28 2.13 2.81 15.15
N ARG A 29 0.99 3.45 15.40
CA ARG A 29 -0.24 2.74 15.84
C ARG A 29 -1.18 2.33 14.72
N ASP A 30 -1.01 2.90 13.54
CA ASP A 30 -1.82 2.57 12.37
C ASP A 30 -1.17 1.56 11.44
N GLN A 31 -0.04 1.04 11.85
CA GLN A 31 0.71 0.10 11.07
C GLN A 31 0.28 -1.33 11.36
N PRO A 32 0.28 -2.24 10.38
CA PRO A 32 -0.07 -3.64 10.60
C PRO A 32 0.73 -4.21 11.78
N THR A 33 0.14 -5.18 12.45
CA THR A 33 0.77 -5.86 13.59
C THR A 33 2.22 -6.18 13.25
N PRO A 34 3.20 -5.85 14.11
CA PRO A 34 4.59 -6.16 13.84
C PRO A 34 4.73 -7.60 13.39
N ARG A 35 5.37 -7.83 12.27
CA ARG A 35 5.68 -9.17 11.83
C ARG A 35 6.48 -9.84 12.94
N GLN A 36 5.94 -10.86 13.52
CA GLN A 36 6.68 -11.72 14.42
C GLN A 36 7.51 -12.71 13.58
N ALA A 37 8.43 -12.17 12.76
CA ALA A 37 9.43 -13.02 12.16
C ALA A 37 10.41 -13.45 13.24
N ALA A 38 10.57 -14.73 13.40
CA ALA A 38 11.66 -15.28 14.19
C ALA A 38 12.33 -16.33 13.32
N ALA A 39 13.59 -16.10 12.98
CA ALA A 39 14.43 -17.22 12.59
C ALA A 39 14.61 -18.11 13.82
N VAL A 40 13.96 -19.27 13.84
CA VAL A 40 14.06 -20.21 14.94
C VAL A 40 15.37 -20.99 14.79
N PRO A 41 16.07 -21.35 15.88
CA PRO A 41 17.32 -22.09 15.81
C PRO A 41 17.13 -23.35 14.95
N GLY A 42 17.65 -23.27 13.76
CA GLY A 42 17.85 -24.40 12.89
C GLY A 42 19.23 -24.98 13.10
N ILE A 43 19.61 -25.93 12.28
CA ILE A 43 20.95 -26.52 12.29
C ILE A 43 22.01 -25.50 11.86
N GLY A 44 21.56 -24.35 11.29
CA GLY A 44 22.42 -23.28 10.79
C GLY A 44 23.07 -23.59 9.44
N LEU A 45 24.14 -22.88 9.13
CA LEU A 45 24.87 -23.02 7.88
C LEU A 45 25.83 -24.23 7.93
N THR A 46 25.73 -25.11 6.95
CA THR A 46 26.68 -26.18 6.66
C THR A 46 27.31 -26.00 5.29
N THR A 47 28.52 -26.53 5.09
CA THR A 47 29.24 -26.41 3.83
C THR A 47 29.84 -27.76 3.42
N VAL A 48 29.92 -28.01 2.10
CA VAL A 48 30.61 -29.17 1.54
C VAL A 48 31.52 -28.68 0.40
N PRO A 49 32.84 -28.77 0.55
CA PRO A 49 33.59 -29.26 1.70
C PRO A 49 33.37 -28.41 2.97
N ALA A 50 33.60 -29.01 4.12
CA ALA A 50 33.39 -28.34 5.39
C ALA A 50 34.32 -27.11 5.52
N ALA A 51 33.76 -25.98 5.94
CA ALA A 51 34.55 -24.79 6.29
C ALA A 51 35.46 -25.07 7.51
N ILE A 52 36.60 -24.43 7.54
CA ILE A 52 37.55 -24.51 8.69
C ILE A 52 36.92 -23.83 9.90
N THR A 53 36.29 -22.67 9.66
CA THR A 53 35.62 -21.91 10.70
C THR A 53 34.33 -21.32 10.13
N THR A 54 33.30 -21.25 10.96
CA THR A 54 32.04 -20.55 10.65
C THR A 54 31.70 -19.70 11.88
N SER A 55 31.51 -18.41 11.68
CA SER A 55 30.96 -17.51 12.68
C SER A 55 29.56 -17.03 12.23
N MET A 56 28.74 -16.61 13.17
CA MET A 56 27.39 -16.14 12.90
C MET A 56 27.09 -14.88 13.72
N VAL A 57 26.40 -13.96 13.08
CA VAL A 57 25.80 -12.77 13.69
C VAL A 57 24.34 -12.72 13.30
N ALA A 58 23.48 -12.31 14.21
CA ALA A 58 22.05 -12.11 13.97
C ALA A 58 21.72 -10.62 14.11
N GLY A 59 20.92 -10.08 13.24
CA GLY A 59 20.55 -8.67 13.20
C GLY A 59 19.18 -8.46 12.58
N VAL A 60 18.82 -7.19 12.44
CA VAL A 60 17.59 -6.73 11.81
C VAL A 60 17.98 -5.68 10.76
N ALA A 61 17.45 -5.82 9.57
CA ALA A 61 17.57 -4.86 8.48
C ALA A 61 16.32 -3.99 8.38
N ASP A 62 16.43 -2.81 7.82
CA ASP A 62 15.35 -1.86 7.59
C ASP A 62 14.75 -1.92 6.16
N ALA A 63 15.24 -2.86 5.36
CA ALA A 63 14.75 -3.09 4.00
C ALA A 63 14.69 -4.60 3.69
N PRO A 64 13.72 -5.03 2.88
CA PRO A 64 13.57 -6.44 2.50
C PRO A 64 14.67 -6.94 1.58
N ASN A 65 15.22 -6.09 0.74
CA ASN A 65 16.43 -6.40 -0.03
C ASN A 65 17.66 -6.22 0.86
N PRO A 66 18.70 -7.05 0.70
CA PRO A 66 19.89 -6.93 1.54
C PRO A 66 20.43 -5.50 1.46
N PRO A 67 20.39 -4.74 2.56
CA PRO A 67 20.84 -3.35 2.52
C PRO A 67 22.35 -3.30 2.26
N THR A 68 22.79 -2.25 1.61
CA THR A 68 24.23 -1.98 1.49
C THR A 68 24.87 -1.70 2.86
N HIS A 69 24.04 -1.30 3.84
CA HIS A 69 24.43 -1.12 5.22
C HIS A 69 23.44 -1.83 6.14
N GLU A 70 23.95 -2.62 7.06
CA GLU A 70 23.15 -3.25 8.09
C GLU A 70 22.77 -2.22 9.15
N VAL A 71 21.46 -2.07 9.37
CA VAL A 71 20.92 -1.21 10.41
C VAL A 71 20.31 -2.11 11.47
N GLY A 72 20.82 -2.09 12.69
CA GLY A 72 20.25 -2.87 13.76
C GLY A 72 21.26 -3.39 14.77
N VAL A 73 20.75 -4.01 15.82
CA VAL A 73 21.59 -4.55 16.90
C VAL A 73 22.08 -5.94 16.51
N GLU A 74 23.36 -6.05 16.24
CA GLU A 74 23.99 -7.35 16.06
C GLU A 74 23.98 -8.14 17.38
N SER A 75 23.55 -9.36 17.30
CA SER A 75 23.44 -10.29 18.43
C SER A 75 24.08 -11.63 18.04
N SER A 76 24.64 -12.32 19.01
CA SER A 76 25.13 -13.69 18.81
C SER A 76 24.06 -14.76 19.03
N THR A 77 22.78 -14.38 18.97
CA THR A 77 21.67 -15.31 19.14
C THR A 77 21.33 -16.00 17.81
N THR A 78 20.84 -17.22 17.88
CA THR A 78 20.33 -17.97 16.72
C THR A 78 18.85 -17.73 16.45
N GLU A 79 18.26 -16.77 17.13
CA GLU A 79 16.87 -16.38 17.02
C GLU A 79 16.77 -14.87 16.98
N MET A 80 16.14 -14.33 15.96
CA MET A 80 15.84 -12.91 15.84
C MET A 80 14.34 -12.68 15.86
N ARG A 81 13.93 -11.59 16.49
CA ARG A 81 12.54 -11.12 16.51
C ARG A 81 12.53 -9.65 16.16
N THR A 82 11.63 -9.27 15.28
CA THR A 82 11.40 -7.87 14.96
C THR A 82 10.38 -7.27 15.90
N SER A 83 10.45 -5.96 16.10
CA SER A 83 9.47 -5.16 16.83
C SER A 83 8.69 -4.23 15.90
N GLY A 84 9.16 -4.04 14.67
CA GLY A 84 8.58 -3.22 13.63
C GLY A 84 8.07 -4.08 12.48
N TRP A 85 7.12 -3.55 11.74
CA TRP A 85 6.56 -4.19 10.55
C TRP A 85 7.49 -4.03 9.32
N ASP A 86 8.36 -3.04 9.35
CA ASP A 86 9.39 -2.70 8.37
C ASP A 86 10.79 -3.21 8.79
N GLU A 87 10.83 -4.13 9.74
CA GLU A 87 12.07 -4.73 10.22
C GLU A 87 12.21 -6.15 9.68
N TYR A 88 13.33 -6.45 9.06
CA TYR A 88 13.63 -7.73 8.41
C TYR A 88 14.74 -8.46 9.18
N PRO A 89 14.44 -9.56 9.88
CA PRO A 89 15.44 -10.31 10.62
C PRO A 89 16.37 -11.05 9.66
N TYR A 90 17.67 -11.04 9.98
CA TYR A 90 18.68 -11.75 9.22
C TYR A 90 19.66 -12.52 10.10
N LEU A 91 20.29 -13.53 9.50
CA LEU A 91 21.46 -14.23 10.03
C LEU A 91 22.61 -14.08 9.03
N ARG A 92 23.73 -13.49 9.46
CA ARG A 92 24.95 -13.38 8.67
C ARG A 92 25.97 -14.39 9.14
N TYR A 93 26.57 -15.09 8.20
CA TYR A 93 27.60 -16.07 8.44
C TYR A 93 28.88 -15.69 7.72
N THR A 94 30.04 -15.90 8.37
CA THR A 94 31.33 -15.86 7.73
C THR A 94 31.90 -17.28 7.72
N ALA A 95 32.09 -17.86 6.56
CA ALA A 95 32.67 -19.21 6.38
C ALA A 95 34.06 -19.11 5.79
N THR A 96 35.06 -19.72 6.42
CA THR A 96 36.46 -19.74 5.95
C THR A 96 36.81 -21.15 5.47
N PHE A 97 37.40 -21.27 4.29
CA PHE A 97 37.72 -22.52 3.63
C PHE A 97 39.22 -22.78 3.59
N ALA A 98 39.59 -24.04 3.40
CA ALA A 98 40.98 -24.41 3.20
C ALA A 98 41.55 -23.86 1.90
N THR A 99 42.83 -23.54 1.88
CA THR A 99 43.53 -23.11 0.66
C THR A 99 43.40 -24.19 -0.42
N GLY A 100 42.94 -23.76 -1.64
CA GLY A 100 42.73 -24.67 -2.76
C GLY A 100 41.34 -25.29 -2.81
N THR A 101 40.40 -24.79 -2.02
CA THR A 101 38.98 -25.02 -2.21
C THR A 101 38.48 -23.99 -3.20
N ASP A 102 38.02 -24.39 -4.38
CA ASP A 102 37.58 -23.47 -5.44
C ASP A 102 36.07 -23.23 -5.38
N THR A 103 35.30 -24.25 -4.99
CA THR A 103 33.84 -24.18 -4.85
C THR A 103 33.37 -24.91 -3.60
N ALA A 104 32.24 -24.50 -3.05
CA ALA A 104 31.56 -25.21 -1.98
C ALA A 104 30.04 -25.13 -2.16
N THR A 105 29.34 -26.16 -1.73
CA THR A 105 27.88 -26.11 -1.56
C THR A 105 27.59 -25.57 -0.17
N LEU A 106 26.86 -24.46 -0.10
CA LEU A 106 26.27 -23.96 1.14
C LEU A 106 24.89 -24.59 1.32
N THR A 107 24.57 -24.98 2.53
CA THR A 107 23.22 -25.37 2.91
C THR A 107 22.87 -24.74 4.25
N TRP A 108 21.85 -23.91 4.25
CA TRP A 108 21.28 -23.35 5.46
C TRP A 108 19.97 -24.06 5.78
N SER A 109 19.81 -24.45 7.03
CA SER A 109 18.56 -25.03 7.52
C SER A 109 18.05 -24.23 8.71
N GLY A 110 16.77 -23.91 8.71
CA GLY A 110 16.16 -23.11 9.77
C GLY A 110 14.64 -23.20 9.75
N ARG A 111 14.02 -22.25 10.42
CA ARG A 111 12.57 -22.09 10.46
C ARG A 111 12.22 -20.61 10.43
N SER A 112 11.11 -20.26 9.78
CA SER A 112 10.45 -18.97 9.97
C SER A 112 9.11 -19.18 10.68
N VAL A 113 8.74 -18.27 11.58
CA VAL A 113 7.40 -18.29 12.20
C VAL A 113 6.35 -17.67 11.30
N ASN A 114 6.78 -16.97 10.27
CA ASN A 114 5.94 -16.40 9.24
C ASN A 114 5.95 -17.28 7.98
N THR A 115 5.05 -17.03 7.08
CA THR A 115 4.99 -17.63 5.74
C THR A 115 5.83 -16.84 4.72
N ASN A 116 6.77 -16.01 5.19
CA ASN A 116 7.57 -15.15 4.33
C ASN A 116 8.73 -15.91 3.69
N ASP A 117 9.15 -15.44 2.54
CA ASP A 117 10.28 -15.98 1.80
C ASP A 117 11.58 -15.77 2.58
N LEU A 118 12.35 -16.84 2.69
CA LEU A 118 13.71 -16.75 3.15
C LEU A 118 14.65 -16.70 1.95
N ALA A 119 15.54 -15.73 1.92
CA ALA A 119 16.52 -15.55 0.86
C ALA A 119 17.94 -15.72 1.39
N LEU A 120 18.80 -16.36 0.59
CA LEU A 120 20.22 -16.52 0.85
C LEU A 120 21.03 -15.72 -0.16
N HIS A 121 21.87 -14.83 0.34
CA HIS A 121 22.74 -13.96 -0.44
C HIS A 121 24.20 -14.16 -0.09
N VAL A 122 25.09 -13.81 -1.00
CA VAL A 122 26.56 -13.81 -0.79
C VAL A 122 27.08 -12.40 -1.02
N TRP A 123 28.02 -11.97 -0.17
CA TRP A 123 28.65 -10.67 -0.29
C TRP A 123 29.54 -10.58 -1.54
N ASP A 124 29.31 -9.55 -2.34
CA ASP A 124 30.17 -9.18 -3.47
C ASP A 124 31.10 -8.03 -3.07
N GLU A 125 32.35 -8.37 -2.79
CA GLU A 125 33.37 -7.37 -2.45
C GLU A 125 33.66 -6.40 -3.60
N SER A 126 33.47 -6.81 -4.85
CA SER A 126 33.75 -5.94 -6.00
C SER A 126 32.73 -4.82 -6.13
N GLY A 127 31.47 -5.12 -5.83
CA GLY A 127 30.38 -4.17 -5.77
C GLY A 127 30.20 -3.50 -4.39
N ASN A 128 30.88 -4.01 -3.35
CA ASN A 128 30.69 -3.62 -1.96
C ASN A 128 29.21 -3.68 -1.56
N THR A 129 28.55 -4.78 -1.93
CA THR A 129 27.11 -5.01 -1.72
C THR A 129 26.81 -6.50 -1.60
N TRP A 130 25.63 -6.82 -1.12
CA TRP A 130 25.10 -8.17 -1.23
C TRP A 130 24.70 -8.44 -2.68
N GLY A 131 25.10 -9.60 -3.19
CA GLY A 131 24.69 -10.08 -4.51
C GLY A 131 23.19 -10.44 -4.53
N PRO A 132 22.64 -10.77 -5.70
CA PRO A 132 21.28 -11.26 -5.81
C PRO A 132 21.06 -12.51 -4.95
N ALA A 133 19.80 -12.83 -4.64
CA ALA A 133 19.46 -14.07 -3.95
C ALA A 133 19.92 -15.28 -4.78
N ILE A 134 20.73 -16.15 -4.17
CA ILE A 134 21.23 -17.38 -4.80
C ILE A 134 20.40 -18.61 -4.43
N ALA A 135 19.54 -18.50 -3.41
CA ALA A 135 18.50 -19.47 -3.08
C ALA A 135 17.38 -18.77 -2.33
N THR A 136 16.14 -19.17 -2.61
CA THR A 136 14.93 -18.72 -1.92
C THR A 136 14.08 -19.91 -1.55
N ALA A 137 13.31 -19.80 -0.47
CA ALA A 137 12.32 -20.80 -0.12
C ALA A 137 11.21 -20.20 0.76
N ASP A 138 9.97 -20.59 0.45
CA ASP A 138 8.79 -20.29 1.24
C ASP A 138 8.59 -21.36 2.31
N PRO A 139 8.36 -21.00 3.57
CA PRO A 139 7.93 -21.95 4.57
C PRO A 139 6.54 -22.49 4.21
N VAL A 140 6.40 -23.80 4.18
CA VAL A 140 5.13 -24.47 3.86
C VAL A 140 4.02 -24.20 4.89
N ALA A 141 4.39 -23.74 6.09
CA ALA A 141 3.49 -23.30 7.15
C ALA A 141 4.27 -22.48 8.19
N PRO A 142 3.60 -21.62 8.95
CA PRO A 142 4.24 -20.89 10.05
C PRO A 142 4.99 -21.83 10.99
N GLY A 143 6.28 -21.56 11.23
CA GLY A 143 7.16 -22.43 12.01
C GLY A 143 7.65 -23.69 11.27
N GLY A 144 7.38 -23.81 9.99
CA GLY A 144 7.90 -24.88 9.13
C GLY A 144 9.41 -24.84 8.98
N SER A 145 10.03 -25.99 8.70
CA SER A 145 11.46 -26.08 8.40
C SER A 145 11.71 -25.68 6.96
N VAL A 146 12.75 -24.88 6.74
CA VAL A 146 13.21 -24.41 5.44
C VAL A 146 14.67 -24.82 5.26
N GLU A 147 15.02 -25.20 4.05
CA GLU A 147 16.38 -25.47 3.61
C GLU A 147 16.70 -24.66 2.37
N LEU A 148 17.76 -23.85 2.42
CA LEU A 148 18.30 -23.09 1.31
C LEU A 148 19.65 -23.68 0.92
N SER A 149 19.86 -24.00 -0.37
CA SER A 149 21.12 -24.58 -0.81
C SER A 149 21.61 -23.97 -2.13
N ALA A 150 22.87 -23.62 -2.19
CA ALA A 150 23.51 -23.06 -3.38
C ALA A 150 24.99 -23.43 -3.49
N GLU A 151 25.52 -23.49 -4.71
CA GLU A 151 26.95 -23.61 -4.97
C GLU A 151 27.59 -22.23 -5.07
N ILE A 152 28.72 -22.03 -4.39
CA ILE A 152 29.46 -20.77 -4.35
C ILE A 152 30.92 -20.93 -4.71
N SER A 153 31.55 -19.86 -5.18
CA SER A 153 33.01 -19.79 -5.30
C SER A 153 33.66 -19.52 -3.94
N THR A 154 34.75 -20.18 -3.65
CA THR A 154 35.53 -20.06 -2.41
C THR A 154 36.99 -19.69 -2.67
N ASP A 155 37.30 -19.26 -3.86
CA ASP A 155 38.65 -18.89 -4.33
C ASP A 155 39.34 -17.82 -3.47
N ARG A 156 38.55 -17.02 -2.74
CA ARG A 156 39.02 -16.00 -1.80
C ARG A 156 39.32 -16.53 -0.39
N GLY A 157 39.03 -17.79 -0.13
CA GLY A 157 39.28 -18.44 1.17
C GLY A 157 38.30 -18.07 2.29
N SER A 158 37.50 -17.02 2.14
CA SER A 158 36.42 -16.64 3.05
C SER A 158 35.22 -16.11 2.26
N VAL A 159 34.01 -16.45 2.71
CA VAL A 159 32.75 -16.03 2.10
C VAL A 159 31.82 -15.52 3.20
N GLU A 160 31.19 -14.38 2.96
CA GLU A 160 30.10 -13.88 3.79
C GLU A 160 28.77 -14.25 3.16
N VAL A 161 27.86 -14.76 3.99
CA VAL A 161 26.53 -15.26 3.60
C VAL A 161 25.49 -14.60 4.48
N LEU A 162 24.44 -14.07 3.86
CA LEU A 162 23.28 -13.52 4.52
C LEU A 162 22.07 -14.41 4.27
N VAL A 163 21.37 -14.77 5.33
CA VAL A 163 20.01 -15.33 5.25
C VAL A 163 19.08 -14.31 5.87
N ILE A 164 18.17 -13.79 5.08
CA ILE A 164 17.22 -12.75 5.47
C ILE A 164 15.80 -13.25 5.27
N ASP A 165 14.93 -12.90 6.21
CA ASP A 165 13.49 -13.04 6.04
C ASP A 165 13.01 -11.90 5.15
N ASN A 166 12.83 -12.20 3.88
CA ASN A 166 12.55 -11.24 2.83
C ASN A 166 11.17 -11.56 2.24
N PRO A 167 10.10 -11.01 2.82
CA PRO A 167 8.80 -11.16 2.23
C PRO A 167 8.79 -10.46 0.88
N ARG A 168 8.58 -11.22 -0.17
CA ARG A 168 8.32 -10.70 -1.50
C ARG A 168 6.83 -10.78 -1.75
N ALA A 169 6.26 -9.69 -2.26
CA ALA A 169 5.03 -9.80 -3.01
C ALA A 169 5.24 -10.81 -4.14
N ASP A 170 4.24 -11.61 -4.45
CA ASP A 170 4.29 -12.39 -5.68
C ASP A 170 4.27 -11.41 -6.86
N ARG A 171 5.45 -11.19 -7.44
CA ARG A 171 5.66 -10.27 -8.57
C ARG A 171 5.54 -10.98 -9.92
N SER A 172 5.26 -12.28 -9.91
CA SER A 172 5.19 -13.07 -11.14
C SER A 172 4.18 -12.50 -12.13
N PHE A 173 3.10 -11.92 -11.63
CA PHE A 173 2.11 -11.23 -12.45
C PHE A 173 2.71 -9.99 -13.13
N ALA A 174 3.30 -9.07 -12.38
CA ALA A 174 3.91 -7.85 -12.91
C ALA A 174 5.06 -8.19 -13.87
N GLU A 175 5.97 -9.09 -13.49
CA GLU A 175 7.07 -9.55 -14.32
C GLU A 175 6.61 -10.17 -15.66
N THR A 176 5.50 -10.92 -15.64
CA THR A 176 4.93 -11.55 -16.84
C THR A 176 4.25 -10.54 -17.76
N ASN A 177 3.64 -9.50 -17.20
CA ASN A 177 2.80 -8.53 -17.90
C ASN A 177 3.47 -7.15 -18.04
N ALA A 178 4.77 -7.05 -17.75
CA ALA A 178 5.54 -5.81 -17.85
C ALA A 178 5.40 -5.15 -19.22
N ARG A 179 5.27 -3.84 -19.22
CA ARG A 179 5.36 -3.03 -20.44
C ARG A 179 6.82 -2.64 -20.67
N PRO A 180 7.30 -2.71 -21.93
CA PRO A 180 8.71 -2.41 -22.22
C PRO A 180 9.05 -0.91 -22.22
N ASP A 181 8.05 -0.03 -22.29
CA ASP A 181 8.24 1.40 -22.50
C ASP A 181 7.67 2.20 -21.32
N SER A 182 8.49 3.04 -20.71
CA SER A 182 8.09 4.00 -19.67
C SER A 182 7.30 5.16 -20.29
N SER A 183 6.04 4.90 -20.67
CA SER A 183 5.15 5.86 -21.30
C SER A 183 3.68 5.43 -21.18
N PHE A 184 2.76 6.35 -21.40
CA PHE A 184 1.34 6.02 -21.54
C PHE A 184 1.11 5.17 -22.80
N ALA A 185 0.07 4.31 -22.74
CA ALA A 185 -0.38 3.61 -23.95
C ALA A 185 -0.85 4.64 -24.99
N ASP A 186 -0.67 4.30 -26.28
CA ASP A 186 -1.13 5.16 -27.38
C ASP A 186 -2.66 5.34 -27.30
N PRO A 187 -3.19 6.57 -27.26
CA PRO A 187 -4.62 6.82 -27.17
C PRO A 187 -5.48 6.18 -28.27
N SER A 188 -4.87 5.79 -29.39
CA SER A 188 -5.57 5.03 -30.44
C SER A 188 -5.82 3.55 -30.09
N THR A 189 -5.21 3.03 -29.03
CA THR A 189 -5.24 1.61 -28.64
C THR A 189 -6.14 1.31 -27.46
N TYR A 190 -6.82 2.31 -26.91
CA TYR A 190 -7.75 2.14 -25.79
C TYR A 190 -8.93 3.11 -25.89
N ASP A 191 -10.00 2.84 -25.14
CA ASP A 191 -11.26 3.58 -25.23
C ASP A 191 -11.33 4.74 -24.24
N PHE A 192 -10.90 4.54 -23.00
CA PHE A 192 -10.92 5.54 -21.94
C PHE A 192 -9.83 5.29 -20.90
N ALA A 193 -9.58 6.28 -20.05
CA ALA A 193 -8.68 6.14 -18.90
C ALA A 193 -9.33 6.56 -17.59
N LEU A 194 -8.88 5.94 -16.50
CA LEU A 194 -9.18 6.28 -15.12
C LEU A 194 -7.88 6.67 -14.41
N GLN A 195 -7.88 7.83 -13.77
CA GLN A 195 -6.80 8.21 -12.86
C GLN A 195 -7.06 7.64 -11.46
N HIS A 196 -6.04 7.06 -10.85
CA HIS A 196 -6.04 6.66 -9.45
C HIS A 196 -5.04 7.48 -8.65
N ILE A 197 -5.55 8.26 -7.70
CA ILE A 197 -4.81 9.04 -6.70
C ILE A 197 -5.06 8.42 -5.33
N THR A 198 -4.07 8.42 -4.46
CA THR A 198 -4.19 7.90 -3.10
C THR A 198 -3.10 8.47 -2.19
N ASP A 199 -3.33 8.44 -0.88
CA ASP A 199 -2.34 8.69 0.17
C ASP A 199 -1.54 10.01 -0.03
N THR A 200 -2.27 11.10 -0.30
CA THR A 200 -1.72 12.42 -0.56
C THR A 200 -1.44 13.24 0.71
N GLN A 201 -1.56 12.64 1.88
CA GLN A 201 -1.51 13.30 3.18
C GLN A 201 -0.19 14.07 3.42
N TYR A 202 0.97 13.51 3.05
CA TYR A 202 2.24 14.23 3.19
C TYR A 202 2.34 15.38 2.20
N ILE A 203 1.87 15.19 0.98
CA ILE A 203 1.83 16.24 -0.05
C ILE A 203 0.92 17.38 0.40
N ALA A 204 -0.29 17.08 0.86
CA ALA A 204 -1.22 18.10 1.37
C ALA A 204 -0.66 18.91 2.55
N ARG A 205 0.17 18.27 3.40
CA ARG A 205 0.79 18.92 4.55
C ARG A 205 2.02 19.76 4.18
N ASP A 206 2.92 19.20 3.39
CA ASP A 206 4.29 19.69 3.23
C ASP A 206 4.49 20.43 1.91
N ASP A 207 3.84 19.99 0.83
CA ASP A 207 3.94 20.59 -0.50
C ASP A 207 2.62 20.53 -1.30
N PRO A 208 1.59 21.29 -0.91
CA PRO A 208 0.30 21.27 -1.59
C PRO A 208 0.35 21.69 -3.06
N GLY A 209 1.45 22.32 -3.50
CA GLY A 209 1.68 22.64 -4.92
C GLY A 209 1.75 21.38 -5.77
N VAL A 210 2.45 20.34 -5.30
CA VAL A 210 2.53 19.03 -5.98
C VAL A 210 1.15 18.39 -6.13
N TYR A 211 0.30 18.48 -5.11
CA TYR A 211 -1.08 17.96 -5.21
C TYR A 211 -1.88 18.66 -6.32
N SER A 212 -1.77 20.00 -6.38
CA SER A 212 -2.42 20.77 -7.46
C SER A 212 -1.83 20.44 -8.84
N GLU A 213 -0.52 20.18 -8.93
CA GLU A 213 0.12 19.74 -10.19
C GLU A 213 -0.41 18.39 -10.65
N MET A 214 -0.66 17.43 -9.74
CA MET A 214 -1.25 16.13 -10.07
C MET A 214 -2.64 16.28 -10.72
N THR A 215 -3.52 17.06 -10.11
CA THR A 215 -4.88 17.26 -10.62
C THR A 215 -4.91 18.18 -11.84
N GLN A 216 -4.02 19.19 -11.91
CA GLN A 216 -3.90 20.06 -13.08
C GLN A 216 -3.40 19.27 -14.30
N TRP A 217 -2.39 18.41 -14.10
CA TRP A 217 -1.93 17.53 -15.17
C TRP A 217 -3.06 16.67 -15.73
N THR A 218 -3.91 16.11 -14.84
CA THR A 218 -5.09 15.36 -15.27
C THR A 218 -6.04 16.20 -16.09
N ALA A 219 -6.33 17.44 -15.64
CA ALA A 219 -7.19 18.36 -16.35
C ALA A 219 -6.61 18.75 -17.72
N ASP A 220 -5.31 19.01 -17.79
CA ASP A 220 -4.63 19.44 -19.03
C ASP A 220 -4.53 18.30 -20.06
N ASN A 221 -4.51 17.04 -19.63
CA ASN A 221 -4.33 15.88 -20.49
C ASN A 221 -5.61 15.03 -20.67
N ALA A 222 -6.73 15.44 -20.07
CA ALA A 222 -7.97 14.66 -20.09
C ALA A 222 -8.44 14.32 -21.52
N ASP A 223 -8.46 15.29 -22.42
CA ASP A 223 -8.88 15.09 -23.80
C ASP A 223 -7.90 14.19 -24.57
N GLU A 224 -6.58 14.42 -24.42
CA GLU A 224 -5.56 13.69 -25.15
C GLU A 224 -5.45 12.23 -24.68
N LEU A 225 -5.44 12.01 -23.37
CA LEU A 225 -5.32 10.70 -22.75
C LEU A 225 -6.66 10.06 -22.40
N LYS A 226 -7.79 10.66 -22.84
CA LYS A 226 -9.16 10.18 -22.60
C LYS A 226 -9.44 9.86 -21.13
N ILE A 227 -9.04 10.77 -20.22
CA ILE A 227 -9.25 10.58 -18.79
C ILE A 227 -10.68 11.01 -18.46
N ASP A 228 -11.56 10.05 -18.36
CA ASP A 228 -12.99 10.27 -18.12
C ASP A 228 -13.37 10.26 -16.65
N TYR A 229 -12.50 9.73 -15.79
CA TYR A 229 -12.77 9.61 -14.36
C TYR A 229 -11.49 9.65 -13.51
N SER A 230 -11.61 10.22 -12.30
CA SER A 230 -10.55 10.21 -11.29
C SER A 230 -11.05 9.64 -9.96
N MET A 231 -10.33 8.68 -9.39
CA MET A 231 -10.65 8.04 -8.11
C MET A 231 -9.56 8.31 -7.08
N HIS A 232 -9.93 8.89 -5.94
CA HIS A 232 -9.04 9.08 -4.80
C HIS A 232 -9.39 8.13 -3.66
N THR A 233 -8.46 7.26 -3.26
CA THR A 233 -8.70 6.18 -2.29
C THR A 233 -8.28 6.52 -0.86
N GLY A 234 -8.26 7.80 -0.50
CA GLY A 234 -8.19 8.24 0.91
C GLY A 234 -6.82 8.72 1.38
N ASP A 235 -6.75 9.05 2.66
CA ASP A 235 -5.64 9.72 3.32
C ASP A 235 -5.27 11.06 2.64
N LEU A 236 -6.23 11.98 2.73
CA LEU A 236 -6.13 13.33 2.19
C LEU A 236 -5.27 14.24 3.05
N ILE A 237 -5.22 13.97 4.36
CA ILE A 237 -4.52 14.77 5.35
C ILE A 237 -3.60 13.91 6.22
N GLN A 238 -2.47 14.49 6.65
CA GLN A 238 -1.54 13.85 7.60
C GLN A 238 -1.90 14.13 9.05
N SER A 239 -2.43 15.31 9.34
CA SER A 239 -2.63 15.78 10.71
C SER A 239 -3.86 15.19 11.35
N TRP A 240 -3.65 14.37 12.38
CA TRP A 240 -4.70 13.73 13.15
C TRP A 240 -5.68 14.70 13.78
N ILE A 241 -6.96 14.44 13.61
CA ILE A 241 -8.05 15.17 14.25
C ILE A 241 -8.36 14.49 15.59
N SER A 242 -8.24 15.22 16.68
CA SER A 242 -8.53 14.68 18.03
C SER A 242 -9.53 15.56 18.77
N PRO A 243 -10.59 15.01 19.36
CA PRO A 243 -11.54 15.78 20.15
C PRO A 243 -10.86 16.62 21.23
N GLY A 244 -11.24 17.90 21.31
CA GLY A 244 -10.70 18.84 22.29
C GLY A 244 -9.28 19.37 21.99
N ARG A 245 -8.71 19.05 20.83
CA ARG A 245 -7.49 19.68 20.31
C ARG A 245 -7.85 20.62 19.14
N PRO A 246 -7.04 21.66 18.88
CA PRO A 246 -7.22 22.47 17.69
C PRO A 246 -7.05 21.62 16.43
N ASP A 247 -7.97 21.74 15.49
CA ASP A 247 -7.96 21.10 14.17
C ASP A 247 -7.38 22.00 13.06
N THR A 248 -6.70 23.07 13.45
CA THR A 248 -6.24 24.13 12.53
C THR A 248 -5.33 23.57 11.43
N GLN A 249 -4.45 22.62 11.73
CA GLN A 249 -3.55 22.05 10.74
C GLN A 249 -4.32 21.10 9.81
N ALA A 250 -5.15 20.24 10.35
CA ALA A 250 -6.00 19.35 9.56
C ALA A 250 -6.90 20.13 8.59
N ARG A 251 -7.45 21.28 9.02
CA ARG A 251 -8.24 22.16 8.15
C ARG A 251 -7.43 22.71 6.99
N LYS A 252 -6.20 23.15 7.23
CA LYS A 252 -5.32 23.64 6.15
C LYS A 252 -5.02 22.55 5.12
N GLU A 253 -4.79 21.35 5.58
CA GLU A 253 -4.52 20.20 4.72
C GLU A 253 -5.78 19.81 3.93
N PHE A 254 -6.96 19.80 4.55
CA PHE A 254 -8.23 19.64 3.83
C PHE A 254 -8.54 20.78 2.86
N GLU A 255 -8.20 22.02 3.20
CA GLU A 255 -8.32 23.17 2.28
C GLU A 255 -7.46 22.92 1.05
N ALA A 256 -6.18 22.53 1.22
CA ALA A 256 -5.27 22.22 0.12
C ALA A 256 -5.78 21.05 -0.75
N ALA A 257 -6.20 19.95 -0.11
CA ALA A 257 -6.80 18.82 -0.81
C ALA A 257 -8.07 19.21 -1.58
N SER A 258 -8.93 20.02 -0.95
CA SER A 258 -10.17 20.50 -1.56
C SER A 258 -9.92 21.41 -2.76
N GLU A 259 -8.95 22.35 -2.66
CA GLU A 259 -8.56 23.22 -3.75
C GLU A 259 -7.96 22.43 -4.92
N SER A 260 -7.13 21.42 -4.63
CA SER A 260 -6.55 20.55 -5.65
C SER A 260 -7.63 19.73 -6.38
N MET A 261 -8.57 19.13 -5.65
CA MET A 261 -9.68 18.39 -6.28
C MET A 261 -10.68 19.27 -7.01
N GLN A 262 -10.80 20.57 -6.64
CA GLN A 262 -11.63 21.55 -7.36
C GLN A 262 -11.17 21.77 -8.81
N ILE A 263 -9.89 21.58 -9.10
CA ILE A 263 -9.34 21.66 -10.46
C ILE A 263 -10.02 20.66 -11.40
N LEU A 264 -10.28 19.44 -10.92
CA LEU A 264 -11.00 18.42 -11.69
C LEU A 264 -12.47 18.82 -11.92
N GLU A 265 -13.13 19.40 -10.91
CA GLU A 265 -14.50 19.91 -11.05
C GLU A 265 -14.59 21.04 -12.08
N ASP A 266 -13.66 22.00 -12.02
CA ASP A 266 -13.60 23.13 -12.94
C ASP A 266 -13.29 22.67 -14.38
N ALA A 267 -12.56 21.58 -14.55
CA ALA A 267 -12.31 20.92 -15.83
C ALA A 267 -13.50 20.03 -16.30
N GLY A 268 -14.49 19.80 -15.45
CA GLY A 268 -15.64 18.93 -15.76
C GLY A 268 -15.34 17.44 -15.75
N ILE A 269 -14.24 17.02 -15.11
CA ILE A 269 -13.86 15.61 -14.97
C ILE A 269 -14.62 14.98 -13.81
N ALA A 270 -15.31 13.89 -14.09
CA ALA A 270 -16.01 13.11 -13.06
C ALA A 270 -15.00 12.51 -12.08
N HIS A 271 -15.26 12.65 -10.77
CA HIS A 271 -14.35 12.13 -9.76
C HIS A 271 -15.06 11.88 -8.44
N GLY A 272 -14.46 11.01 -7.62
CA GLY A 272 -14.88 10.76 -6.25
C GLY A 272 -13.71 10.60 -5.29
N VAL A 273 -13.98 10.84 -4.02
CA VAL A 273 -13.02 10.82 -2.93
C VAL A 273 -13.60 10.06 -1.74
N LEU A 274 -12.84 9.15 -1.17
CA LEU A 274 -13.21 8.46 0.08
C LEU A 274 -12.25 8.83 1.22
N PRO A 275 -12.68 8.75 2.50
CA PRO A 275 -11.78 9.00 3.61
C PRO A 275 -10.90 7.79 3.92
N GLY A 276 -9.60 8.04 4.16
CA GLY A 276 -8.67 7.10 4.76
C GLY A 276 -8.73 7.09 6.29
N ASN A 277 -7.74 6.52 6.93
CA ASN A 277 -7.67 6.50 8.40
C ASN A 277 -7.27 7.86 8.99
N HIS A 278 -6.44 8.65 8.30
CA HIS A 278 -6.05 9.99 8.74
C HIS A 278 -7.22 10.99 8.67
N ASP A 279 -8.17 10.79 7.78
CA ASP A 279 -9.30 11.70 7.54
C ASP A 279 -10.41 11.60 8.60
N ASN A 280 -10.22 10.77 9.61
CA ASN A 280 -11.18 10.53 10.69
C ASN A 280 -10.84 11.28 11.96
N ILE A 281 -11.86 11.54 12.80
CA ILE A 281 -11.65 12.01 14.16
C ILE A 281 -11.37 10.81 15.07
N TRP A 282 -10.16 10.77 15.65
CA TRP A 282 -9.76 9.75 16.62
C TRP A 282 -10.05 10.21 18.04
N ASN A 283 -10.53 9.32 18.89
CA ASN A 283 -10.73 9.69 20.27
C ASN A 283 -9.39 9.95 21.00
N VAL A 284 -9.45 10.81 22.03
CA VAL A 284 -8.31 11.43 22.72
C VAL A 284 -7.26 10.46 23.28
N ALA A 285 -7.59 9.18 23.41
CA ALA A 285 -6.70 8.22 24.05
C ALA A 285 -5.83 7.44 23.07
N GLY A 286 -6.04 7.59 21.76
CA GLY A 286 -5.44 6.69 20.78
C GLY A 286 -5.74 5.23 21.12
N LYS A 287 -6.79 5.00 21.88
CA LYS A 287 -7.33 3.70 22.24
C LYS A 287 -8.70 3.60 21.63
N LEU A 288 -8.91 2.55 20.87
CA LEU A 288 -10.25 2.12 20.53
C LEU A 288 -10.96 1.79 21.84
N VAL A 289 -12.03 2.49 22.09
CA VAL A 289 -12.94 2.12 23.17
C VAL A 289 -13.82 1.02 22.60
N PRO A 290 -13.83 -0.19 23.18
CA PRO A 290 -14.73 -1.24 22.74
C PRO A 290 -16.17 -0.72 22.70
N GLY A 291 -16.81 -0.73 21.53
CA GLY A 291 -18.17 -0.24 21.32
C GLY A 291 -18.29 1.19 20.75
N GLU A 292 -17.24 1.99 20.71
CA GLU A 292 -17.21 3.29 20.00
C GLU A 292 -16.66 3.11 18.58
N HIS A 293 -17.40 2.39 17.74
CA HIS A 293 -17.03 2.11 16.35
C HIS A 293 -17.58 3.14 15.36
N GLU A 294 -18.19 4.20 15.83
CA GLU A 294 -18.65 5.25 14.95
C GLU A 294 -17.45 6.14 14.60
N LYS A 295 -16.90 5.91 13.42
CA LYS A 295 -15.98 6.83 12.78
C LYS A 295 -16.65 8.19 12.66
N ASN A 296 -15.93 9.23 12.99
CA ASN A 296 -16.45 10.58 12.89
C ASN A 296 -15.78 11.28 11.71
N HIS A 297 -16.50 11.37 10.60
CA HIS A 297 -16.06 12.03 9.38
C HIS A 297 -16.56 13.49 9.29
N ALA A 298 -16.90 14.13 10.40
CA ALA A 298 -17.52 15.45 10.37
C ALA A 298 -16.66 16.49 9.63
N LEU A 299 -15.33 16.51 9.90
CA LEU A 299 -14.45 17.46 9.22
C LEU A 299 -14.23 17.08 7.74
N TYR A 300 -14.07 15.82 7.43
CA TYR A 300 -14.05 15.35 6.04
C TYR A 300 -15.31 15.80 5.28
N ASN A 301 -16.50 15.63 5.87
CA ASN A 301 -17.76 16.00 5.25
C ASN A 301 -17.97 17.53 5.12
N GLU A 302 -17.21 18.37 5.83
CA GLU A 302 -17.22 19.83 5.59
C GLU A 302 -16.61 20.17 4.22
N TYR A 303 -15.61 19.40 3.75
CA TYR A 303 -14.87 19.64 2.50
C TYR A 303 -15.31 18.72 1.36
N PHE A 304 -15.59 17.45 1.66
CA PHE A 304 -15.90 16.39 0.69
C PHE A 304 -17.26 15.71 0.96
N GLY A 305 -18.15 16.39 1.66
CA GLY A 305 -19.47 15.86 1.97
C GLY A 305 -20.41 15.81 0.76
N PRO A 306 -21.60 15.17 0.92
CA PRO A 306 -22.56 14.97 -0.17
C PRO A 306 -23.02 16.26 -0.84
N GLN A 307 -23.01 17.39 -0.12
CA GLN A 307 -23.41 18.70 -0.66
C GLN A 307 -22.49 19.19 -1.79
N ARG A 308 -21.23 18.72 -1.86
CA ARG A 308 -20.29 19.05 -2.93
C ARG A 308 -20.64 18.35 -4.23
N TYR A 309 -21.14 17.11 -4.15
CA TYR A 309 -21.28 16.22 -5.30
C TYR A 309 -22.72 16.02 -5.78
N ARG A 310 -23.72 16.27 -4.93
CA ARG A 310 -25.14 15.91 -5.21
C ARG A 310 -25.73 16.49 -6.49
N ASP A 311 -25.19 17.59 -6.98
CA ASP A 311 -25.64 18.24 -8.21
C ASP A 311 -24.81 17.82 -9.43
N GLN A 312 -23.81 16.96 -9.26
CA GLN A 312 -23.02 16.41 -10.35
C GLN A 312 -23.82 15.36 -11.13
N PRO A 313 -23.71 15.33 -12.47
CA PRO A 313 -24.50 14.43 -13.29
C PRO A 313 -24.20 12.95 -13.07
N TYR A 314 -23.04 12.63 -12.53
CA TYR A 314 -22.59 11.27 -12.23
C TYR A 314 -22.92 10.81 -10.80
N TRP A 315 -23.39 11.69 -9.93
CA TRP A 315 -23.65 11.36 -8.54
C TRP A 315 -24.80 10.36 -8.39
N GLY A 316 -24.50 9.17 -7.86
CA GLY A 316 -25.49 8.14 -7.56
C GLY A 316 -26.09 8.25 -6.16
N GLY A 317 -25.28 8.63 -5.18
CA GLY A 317 -25.72 8.81 -3.80
C GLY A 317 -24.67 8.43 -2.76
N SER A 318 -24.87 8.88 -1.52
CA SER A 318 -24.01 8.61 -0.38
C SER A 318 -24.67 7.68 0.65
N PHE A 319 -23.87 7.22 1.61
CA PHE A 319 -24.33 6.37 2.72
C PHE A 319 -25.47 7.01 3.49
N THR A 320 -25.38 8.31 3.79
CA THR A 320 -26.50 9.13 4.26
C THR A 320 -26.45 10.52 3.59
N ASP A 321 -27.52 11.29 3.70
CA ASP A 321 -27.61 12.65 3.14
C ASP A 321 -26.52 13.62 3.68
N GLU A 322 -25.87 13.27 4.79
CA GLU A 322 -24.87 14.09 5.47
C GLU A 322 -23.49 13.43 5.55
N ASP A 323 -23.35 12.16 5.12
CA ASP A 323 -22.12 11.38 5.29
C ASP A 323 -21.68 10.76 3.97
N ASN A 324 -20.57 11.28 3.44
CA ASN A 324 -19.90 10.84 2.21
C ASN A 324 -18.74 9.86 2.48
N SER A 325 -18.67 9.28 3.65
CA SER A 325 -17.63 8.28 3.95
C SER A 325 -17.78 6.99 3.12
N ALA A 326 -18.95 6.79 2.53
CA ALA A 326 -19.20 5.87 1.45
C ALA A 326 -20.21 6.47 0.48
N HIS A 327 -19.99 6.31 -0.81
CA HIS A 327 -20.85 6.80 -1.87
C HIS A 327 -20.68 5.98 -3.15
N TYR A 328 -21.47 6.27 -4.15
CA TYR A 328 -21.26 5.71 -5.47
C TYR A 328 -21.60 6.72 -6.56
N ASP A 329 -20.92 6.57 -7.67
CA ASP A 329 -21.15 7.33 -8.89
C ASP A 329 -21.59 6.42 -10.02
N LEU A 330 -22.41 6.96 -10.90
CA LEU A 330 -22.94 6.28 -12.09
C LEU A 330 -22.45 7.01 -13.33
N VAL A 331 -21.56 6.38 -14.07
CA VAL A 331 -20.97 6.95 -15.27
C VAL A 331 -21.18 6.03 -16.47
N ASP A 332 -21.43 6.64 -17.63
CA ASP A 332 -21.51 5.94 -18.91
C ASP A 332 -20.32 6.42 -19.75
N ILE A 333 -19.32 5.56 -19.94
CA ILE A 333 -18.03 5.89 -20.57
C ILE A 333 -17.80 4.91 -21.72
N ALA A 334 -17.38 5.41 -22.87
CA ALA A 334 -17.06 4.61 -24.06
C ALA A 334 -18.14 3.57 -24.42
N GLY A 335 -19.42 3.90 -24.18
CA GLY A 335 -20.57 3.03 -24.46
C GLY A 335 -20.83 1.91 -23.46
N ALA A 336 -20.06 1.81 -22.39
CA ALA A 336 -20.29 0.91 -21.27
C ALA A 336 -20.78 1.67 -20.04
N LYS A 337 -21.56 0.99 -19.19
CA LYS A 337 -22.07 1.56 -17.94
C LYS A 337 -21.20 1.13 -16.78
N PHE A 338 -20.80 2.09 -15.96
CA PHE A 338 -20.00 1.83 -14.77
C PHE A 338 -20.68 2.34 -13.49
N LEU A 339 -20.36 1.68 -12.38
CA LEU A 339 -20.64 2.12 -11.04
C LEU A 339 -19.29 2.20 -10.30
N MET A 340 -18.94 3.39 -9.84
CA MET A 340 -17.76 3.63 -9.02
C MET A 340 -18.20 3.62 -7.56
N LEU A 341 -17.91 2.55 -6.82
CA LEU A 341 -18.31 2.39 -5.43
C LEU A 341 -17.15 2.78 -4.50
N TYR A 342 -17.41 3.71 -3.61
CA TYR A 342 -16.45 4.21 -2.63
C TYR A 342 -16.79 3.73 -1.24
N ILE A 343 -15.83 3.10 -0.57
CA ILE A 343 -15.97 2.59 0.79
C ILE A 343 -14.74 3.02 1.59
N GLY A 344 -14.90 3.96 2.52
CA GLY A 344 -13.80 4.46 3.34
C GLY A 344 -13.10 3.39 4.17
N TYR A 345 -12.05 3.81 4.87
CA TYR A 345 -11.23 2.95 5.73
C TYR A 345 -12.05 2.10 6.70
N ASN A 346 -11.81 0.77 6.73
CA ASN A 346 -12.45 -0.19 7.63
C ASN A 346 -13.97 0.03 7.78
N PRO A 347 -14.79 -0.17 6.75
CA PRO A 347 -16.20 0.16 6.76
C PRO A 347 -16.97 -0.62 7.84
N PRO A 348 -17.82 0.04 8.64
CA PRO A 348 -18.66 -0.64 9.60
C PRO A 348 -19.76 -1.46 8.92
N GLU A 349 -20.34 -2.41 9.65
CA GLU A 349 -21.36 -3.35 9.14
C GLU A 349 -22.52 -2.66 8.39
N LYS A 350 -22.99 -1.52 8.88
CA LYS A 350 -24.07 -0.76 8.24
C LYS A 350 -23.68 -0.20 6.87
N VAL A 351 -22.40 0.17 6.68
CA VAL A 351 -21.87 0.61 5.39
C VAL A 351 -21.75 -0.58 4.44
N MET A 352 -21.28 -1.73 4.90
CA MET A 352 -21.22 -2.94 4.09
C MET A 352 -22.61 -3.37 3.60
N GLN A 353 -23.61 -3.37 4.47
CA GLN A 353 -25.01 -3.66 4.09
C GLN A 353 -25.60 -2.63 3.12
N TRP A 354 -25.17 -1.36 3.22
CA TRP A 354 -25.56 -0.33 2.26
C TRP A 354 -24.90 -0.60 0.91
N ALA A 355 -23.61 -0.92 0.88
CA ALA A 355 -22.87 -1.23 -0.34
C ALA A 355 -23.44 -2.45 -1.06
N GLU A 356 -23.78 -3.53 -0.33
CA GLU A 356 -24.48 -4.70 -0.88
C GLU A 356 -25.77 -4.29 -1.60
N ARG A 357 -26.60 -3.44 -0.96
CA ARG A 357 -27.85 -2.95 -1.61
C ARG A 357 -27.60 -2.10 -2.85
N VAL A 358 -26.57 -1.24 -2.82
CA VAL A 358 -26.19 -0.44 -3.99
C VAL A 358 -25.83 -1.34 -5.19
N LEU A 359 -25.06 -2.40 -4.93
CA LEU A 359 -24.68 -3.37 -5.96
C LEU A 359 -25.90 -4.17 -6.45
N ASP A 360 -26.76 -4.64 -5.56
CA ASP A 360 -27.99 -5.37 -5.90
C ASP A 360 -28.99 -4.52 -6.72
N GLU A 361 -29.03 -3.21 -6.47
CA GLU A 361 -29.91 -2.26 -7.17
C GLU A 361 -29.37 -1.83 -8.55
N ASN A 362 -28.08 -2.09 -8.84
CA ASN A 362 -27.42 -1.72 -10.09
C ASN A 362 -26.77 -2.91 -10.82
N PRO A 363 -27.51 -4.00 -11.08
CA PRO A 363 -26.92 -5.23 -11.62
C PRO A 363 -26.47 -5.12 -13.08
N ASP A 364 -26.80 -4.03 -13.77
CA ASP A 364 -26.49 -3.77 -15.18
C ASP A 364 -25.27 -2.85 -15.37
N ARG A 365 -24.50 -2.58 -14.31
CA ARG A 365 -23.31 -1.73 -14.36
C ARG A 365 -22.04 -2.50 -13.98
N ASN A 366 -20.96 -2.27 -14.71
CA ASN A 366 -19.63 -2.78 -14.34
C ASN A 366 -19.09 -1.99 -13.16
N VAL A 367 -18.54 -2.67 -12.17
CA VAL A 367 -18.22 -2.04 -10.88
C VAL A 367 -16.74 -1.94 -10.67
N VAL A 368 -16.29 -0.73 -10.33
CA VAL A 368 -14.99 -0.44 -9.73
C VAL A 368 -15.21 -0.13 -8.25
N ILE A 369 -14.54 -0.83 -7.36
CA ILE A 369 -14.57 -0.55 -5.92
C ILE A 369 -13.31 0.21 -5.54
N GLY A 370 -13.47 1.42 -4.99
CA GLY A 370 -12.42 2.14 -4.28
C GLY A 370 -12.58 1.92 -2.78
N THR A 371 -11.50 1.55 -2.11
CA THR A 371 -11.45 1.47 -0.65
C THR A 371 -10.05 1.84 -0.17
N HIS A 372 -9.90 2.27 1.09
CA HIS A 372 -8.58 2.71 1.53
C HIS A 372 -7.67 1.53 1.90
N TYR A 373 -8.15 0.55 2.65
CA TYR A 373 -7.35 -0.57 3.17
C TYR A 373 -7.91 -1.92 2.73
N TYR A 374 -7.23 -2.57 1.78
CA TYR A 374 -7.73 -3.81 1.17
C TYR A 374 -6.64 -4.89 1.02
N LEU A 375 -5.58 -4.63 0.27
CA LEU A 375 -4.42 -5.50 0.13
C LEU A 375 -3.31 -5.08 1.11
N ASP A 376 -2.39 -5.99 1.37
CA ASP A 376 -1.10 -5.67 1.93
C ASP A 376 -0.01 -5.61 0.86
N GLU A 377 1.20 -5.34 1.28
CA GLU A 377 2.38 -5.26 0.42
C GLU A 377 2.78 -6.61 -0.21
N LEU A 378 2.15 -7.70 0.20
CA LEU A 378 2.32 -9.03 -0.38
C LEU A 378 1.18 -9.41 -1.35
N GLY A 379 0.19 -8.54 -1.51
CA GLY A 379 -1.01 -8.83 -2.30
C GLY A 379 -2.06 -9.67 -1.57
N GLU A 380 -1.88 -9.90 -0.26
CA GLU A 380 -2.87 -10.62 0.53
C GLU A 380 -4.02 -9.69 0.97
N LYS A 381 -5.24 -10.22 0.91
CA LYS A 381 -6.41 -9.49 1.42
C LYS A 381 -6.37 -9.43 2.94
N LYS A 382 -6.39 -8.25 3.51
CA LYS A 382 -6.31 -8.07 4.96
C LYS A 382 -7.44 -8.78 5.70
N LEU A 383 -7.04 -9.62 6.67
CA LEU A 383 -7.99 -10.42 7.47
C LEU A 383 -8.69 -9.60 8.55
N MET A 384 -8.04 -8.56 9.09
CA MET A 384 -8.59 -7.69 10.12
C MET A 384 -8.11 -6.27 9.93
N GLY A 385 -9.01 -5.29 10.04
CA GLY A 385 -8.64 -3.90 10.19
C GLY A 385 -7.90 -3.67 11.51
N PHE A 386 -6.89 -2.83 11.51
CA PHE A 386 -6.10 -2.54 12.71
C PHE A 386 -6.98 -1.88 13.77
N GLY A 387 -7.08 -2.53 14.92
CA GLY A 387 -7.69 -1.96 16.12
C GLY A 387 -9.23 -1.88 16.14
N ASP A 388 -9.92 -2.21 15.08
CA ASP A 388 -11.37 -2.09 14.95
C ASP A 388 -12.06 -3.45 15.05
N ILE A 389 -12.40 -3.86 16.24
CA ILE A 389 -13.30 -5.01 16.45
C ILE A 389 -14.67 -4.64 15.87
N GLY A 390 -15.07 -5.33 14.79
CA GLY A 390 -16.38 -5.13 14.14
C GLY A 390 -16.37 -4.32 12.84
N SER A 391 -15.21 -3.86 12.39
CA SER A 391 -15.05 -3.28 11.04
C SER A 391 -14.75 -4.35 10.01
N SER A 392 -15.06 -4.06 8.75
CA SER A 392 -14.86 -4.99 7.66
C SER A 392 -13.43 -4.90 7.12
N SER A 393 -12.78 -6.05 6.98
CA SER A 393 -11.45 -6.20 6.40
C SER A 393 -11.50 -6.30 4.88
N GLY A 394 -10.35 -6.24 4.22
CA GLY A 394 -10.23 -6.54 2.79
C GLY A 394 -10.82 -7.89 2.42
N GLN A 395 -10.60 -8.93 3.25
CA GLN A 395 -11.20 -10.25 3.02
C GLN A 395 -12.74 -10.23 3.14
N GLN A 396 -13.31 -9.39 4.00
CA GLN A 396 -14.77 -9.27 4.11
C GLN A 396 -15.36 -8.49 2.94
N ILE A 397 -14.67 -7.45 2.48
CA ILE A 397 -15.03 -6.74 1.23
C ILE A 397 -15.03 -7.73 0.06
N TRP A 398 -13.97 -8.53 -0.07
CA TRP A 398 -13.89 -9.58 -1.08
C TRP A 398 -15.06 -10.56 -1.00
N ASN A 399 -15.33 -11.14 0.16
CA ASN A 399 -16.33 -12.18 0.33
C ASN A 399 -17.77 -11.67 0.14
N ARG A 400 -18.03 -10.40 0.45
CA ARG A 400 -19.39 -9.84 0.49
C ARG A 400 -19.72 -8.96 -0.71
N LEU A 401 -18.74 -8.22 -1.22
CA LEU A 401 -18.99 -7.26 -2.30
C LEU A 401 -18.41 -7.74 -3.63
N VAL A 402 -17.26 -8.42 -3.63
CA VAL A 402 -16.62 -8.84 -4.87
C VAL A 402 -17.16 -10.19 -5.34
N VAL A 403 -17.00 -11.25 -4.55
CA VAL A 403 -17.36 -12.61 -4.97
C VAL A 403 -18.83 -12.75 -5.39
N PRO A 404 -19.82 -12.22 -4.64
CA PRO A 404 -21.23 -12.40 -4.98
C PRO A 404 -21.73 -11.54 -6.16
N HIS A 405 -21.04 -10.42 -6.48
CA HIS A 405 -21.49 -9.47 -7.48
C HIS A 405 -20.65 -9.59 -8.75
N GLU A 406 -21.18 -10.32 -9.72
CA GLU A 406 -20.51 -10.71 -10.97
C GLU A 406 -20.06 -9.53 -11.85
N THR A 407 -20.54 -8.33 -11.56
CA THR A 407 -20.18 -7.10 -12.29
C THR A 407 -18.95 -6.39 -11.73
N VAL A 408 -18.44 -6.79 -10.55
CA VAL A 408 -17.21 -6.22 -9.99
C VAL A 408 -16.01 -6.79 -10.72
N PHE A 409 -15.21 -5.95 -11.36
CA PHE A 409 -14.04 -6.37 -12.13
C PHE A 409 -12.72 -5.74 -11.65
N LEU A 410 -12.80 -4.65 -10.87
CA LEU A 410 -11.64 -3.91 -10.40
C LEU A 410 -11.81 -3.44 -8.95
N VAL A 411 -10.76 -3.57 -8.14
CA VAL A 411 -10.66 -3.00 -6.79
C VAL A 411 -9.38 -2.16 -6.70
N LEU A 412 -9.51 -0.91 -6.26
CA LEU A 412 -8.42 0.03 -6.05
C LEU A 412 -8.27 0.35 -4.56
N SER A 413 -7.03 0.36 -4.07
CA SER A 413 -6.75 0.64 -2.66
C SER A 413 -5.42 1.40 -2.46
N GLY A 414 -5.25 1.96 -1.25
CA GLY A 414 -4.07 2.63 -0.74
C GLY A 414 -3.64 2.09 0.62
N HIS A 415 -3.20 2.98 1.53
CA HIS A 415 -2.89 2.74 2.94
C HIS A 415 -1.60 1.98 3.24
N VAL A 416 -1.28 0.98 2.47
CA VAL A 416 -0.07 0.17 2.68
C VAL A 416 1.00 0.63 1.71
N ASP A 417 2.08 1.18 2.26
CA ASP A 417 3.18 1.74 1.51
C ASP A 417 3.73 0.78 0.46
N GLY A 418 3.61 1.16 -0.78
CA GLY A 418 4.10 0.43 -1.93
C GLY A 418 3.09 0.24 -3.06
N GLN A 419 3.31 -0.79 -3.85
CA GLN A 419 2.46 -1.09 -5.02
C GLN A 419 2.39 -2.60 -5.28
N VAL A 420 1.18 -3.09 -5.52
CA VAL A 420 0.94 -4.50 -5.82
C VAL A 420 -0.21 -4.63 -6.82
N ALA A 421 -0.11 -5.58 -7.72
CA ALA A 421 -1.19 -6.01 -8.60
C ALA A 421 -1.50 -7.49 -8.37
N VAL A 422 -2.77 -7.79 -8.16
CA VAL A 422 -3.27 -9.16 -8.00
C VAL A 422 -4.42 -9.38 -8.97
N VAL A 423 -4.42 -10.49 -9.67
CA VAL A 423 -5.54 -10.92 -10.50
C VAL A 423 -6.04 -12.27 -9.98
N ASP A 424 -7.22 -12.28 -9.40
CA ASP A 424 -7.89 -13.52 -9.06
C ASP A 424 -8.71 -13.99 -10.26
N GLU A 425 -8.42 -15.17 -10.75
CA GLU A 425 -9.16 -15.86 -11.81
C GLU A 425 -10.24 -16.77 -11.21
N HIS A 426 -11.22 -17.14 -12.04
CA HIS A 426 -12.29 -18.07 -11.65
C HIS A 426 -13.15 -17.58 -10.47
N VAL A 427 -13.40 -16.27 -10.40
CA VAL A 427 -14.17 -15.66 -9.31
C VAL A 427 -15.66 -15.75 -9.58
N GLY A 428 -16.43 -16.21 -8.57
CA GLY A 428 -17.89 -16.33 -8.61
C GLY A 428 -18.39 -17.44 -9.51
N GLU A 429 -19.66 -17.33 -9.95
CA GLU A 429 -20.31 -18.37 -10.76
C GLU A 429 -19.99 -18.25 -12.26
N THR A 430 -19.62 -17.03 -12.72
CA THR A 430 -19.38 -16.74 -14.14
C THR A 430 -17.93 -16.93 -14.59
N ASP A 431 -17.09 -17.42 -13.72
CA ASP A 431 -15.67 -17.73 -14.04
C ASP A 431 -14.90 -16.51 -14.58
N ARG A 432 -15.05 -15.36 -13.94
CA ARG A 432 -14.43 -14.08 -14.31
C ARG A 432 -13.10 -13.83 -13.58
N SER A 433 -12.31 -12.93 -14.13
CA SER A 433 -11.15 -12.36 -13.46
C SER A 433 -11.52 -11.08 -12.72
N VAL A 434 -10.87 -10.82 -11.59
CA VAL A 434 -10.98 -9.56 -10.84
C VAL A 434 -9.57 -9.02 -10.61
N VAL A 435 -9.34 -7.82 -11.11
CA VAL A 435 -8.07 -7.10 -10.92
C VAL A 435 -8.13 -6.32 -9.60
N GLN A 436 -7.07 -6.40 -8.82
CA GLN A 436 -6.96 -5.71 -7.53
C GLN A 436 -5.62 -4.99 -7.48
N LEU A 437 -5.66 -3.68 -7.29
CA LEU A 437 -4.48 -2.84 -7.30
C LEU A 437 -4.32 -2.11 -5.96
N LEU A 438 -3.14 -2.25 -5.38
CA LEU A 438 -2.65 -1.40 -4.31
C LEU A 438 -1.68 -0.38 -4.90
N ALA A 439 -1.82 0.87 -4.50
CA ALA A 439 -0.83 1.92 -4.74
C ALA A 439 -0.80 2.86 -3.53
N ASP A 440 0.38 3.11 -2.98
CA ASP A 440 0.62 4.09 -1.93
C ASP A 440 2.08 4.55 -2.01
N TYR A 441 2.28 5.77 -2.45
CA TYR A 441 3.61 6.35 -2.68
C TYR A 441 4.01 7.36 -1.59
N GLN A 442 3.32 7.37 -0.44
CA GLN A 442 3.51 8.35 0.63
C GLN A 442 4.91 8.33 1.26
N TYR A 443 5.66 7.23 1.13
CA TYR A 443 7.03 7.10 1.62
C TYR A 443 8.08 7.01 0.51
N PHE A 444 7.68 7.28 -0.73
CA PHE A 444 8.63 7.42 -1.83
C PHE A 444 9.22 8.83 -1.74
N GLU A 445 10.51 8.97 -1.93
CA GLU A 445 11.23 10.21 -1.62
C GLU A 445 12.02 10.74 -2.80
N VAL A 446 12.03 12.07 -2.93
CA VAL A 446 12.94 12.83 -3.77
C VAL A 446 13.67 13.84 -2.89
N ASP A 447 15.01 13.85 -2.94
CA ASP A 447 15.84 14.74 -2.12
C ASP A 447 15.50 14.68 -0.60
N ALA A 448 15.11 13.49 -0.10
CA ALA A 448 14.64 13.22 1.26
C ALA A 448 13.29 13.89 1.62
N GLU A 449 12.51 14.29 0.63
CA GLU A 449 11.15 14.85 0.77
C GLU A 449 10.12 13.87 0.21
N ARG A 450 8.96 13.78 0.87
CA ARG A 450 7.85 12.86 0.50
C ARG A 450 6.84 13.54 -0.42
N SER A 451 7.30 14.28 -1.39
CA SER A 451 6.48 15.08 -2.32
C SER A 451 6.66 14.61 -3.76
N THR A 452 6.67 13.31 -3.96
CA THR A 452 6.92 12.75 -5.30
C THR A 452 5.75 12.90 -6.26
N GLY A 453 4.51 12.97 -5.78
CA GLY A 453 3.32 13.16 -6.62
C GLY A 453 3.03 12.03 -7.60
N PHE A 454 3.45 10.79 -7.33
CA PHE A 454 3.11 9.65 -8.17
C PHE A 454 1.62 9.33 -8.10
N GLN A 455 1.07 9.02 -9.27
CA GLN A 455 -0.31 8.61 -9.49
C GLN A 455 -0.38 7.56 -10.59
N ARG A 456 -1.46 6.80 -10.66
CA ARG A 456 -1.66 5.80 -11.71
C ARG A 456 -2.65 6.26 -12.76
N LEU A 457 -2.35 5.98 -14.02
CA LEU A 457 -3.30 6.04 -15.12
C LEU A 457 -3.62 4.62 -15.58
N LEU A 458 -4.90 4.25 -15.55
CA LEU A 458 -5.44 2.97 -15.99
C LEU A 458 -6.13 3.21 -17.32
N GLN A 459 -5.62 2.63 -18.41
CA GLN A 459 -6.07 2.86 -19.79
C GLN A 459 -6.74 1.61 -20.32
N PHE A 460 -8.04 1.68 -20.59
CA PHE A 460 -8.94 0.53 -20.85
C PHE A 460 -9.24 0.37 -22.33
N ASP A 461 -8.88 -0.76 -22.91
CA ASP A 461 -9.38 -1.27 -24.20
C ASP A 461 -10.55 -2.23 -23.91
N ILE A 462 -11.78 -1.73 -24.05
CA ILE A 462 -13.00 -2.50 -23.74
C ILE A 462 -13.18 -3.64 -24.74
N ASP A 463 -12.88 -3.41 -26.02
CA ASP A 463 -13.06 -4.41 -27.08
C ASP A 463 -11.97 -5.49 -27.01
N GLY A 464 -10.74 -5.12 -26.69
CA GLY A 464 -9.64 -6.04 -26.46
C GLY A 464 -9.69 -6.73 -25.09
N GLY A 465 -10.44 -6.20 -24.13
CA GLY A 465 -10.53 -6.71 -22.77
C GLY A 465 -9.21 -6.56 -21.99
N SER A 466 -8.43 -5.51 -22.27
CA SER A 466 -7.13 -5.26 -21.64
C SER A 466 -7.02 -3.87 -21.05
N MET A 467 -6.27 -3.75 -19.96
CA MET A 467 -6.01 -2.50 -19.25
C MET A 467 -4.50 -2.30 -19.09
N ALA A 468 -3.98 -1.19 -19.62
CA ALA A 468 -2.62 -0.77 -19.32
C ALA A 468 -2.61 0.08 -18.06
N VAL A 469 -1.68 -0.21 -17.16
CA VAL A 469 -1.42 0.56 -15.94
C VAL A 469 -0.09 1.25 -16.10
N THR A 470 -0.06 2.55 -15.84
CA THR A 470 1.16 3.37 -15.87
C THR A 470 1.20 4.24 -14.63
N THR A 471 2.31 4.19 -13.91
CA THR A 471 2.60 5.07 -12.77
C THR A 471 3.43 6.26 -13.26
N HIS A 472 3.01 7.46 -12.93
CA HIS A 472 3.65 8.69 -13.38
C HIS A 472 3.57 9.78 -12.32
N SER A 473 4.64 10.56 -12.20
CA SER A 473 4.67 11.80 -11.40
C SER A 473 4.70 13.01 -12.34
N PRO A 474 3.65 13.84 -12.37
CA PRO A 474 3.66 15.09 -13.13
C PRO A 474 4.71 16.09 -12.68
N SER A 475 4.92 16.22 -11.37
CA SER A 475 5.86 17.18 -10.79
C SER A 475 7.32 16.84 -11.06
N LEU A 476 7.63 15.54 -11.18
CA LEU A 476 8.97 15.06 -11.48
C LEU A 476 9.16 14.76 -12.97
N ASP A 477 8.09 14.76 -13.78
CA ASP A 477 8.06 14.26 -15.16
C ASP A 477 8.71 12.87 -15.27
N ALA A 478 8.35 11.98 -14.34
CA ALA A 478 9.01 10.69 -14.15
C ALA A 478 8.03 9.52 -14.19
N PHE A 479 8.48 8.42 -14.80
CA PHE A 479 7.77 7.13 -14.87
C PHE A 479 8.46 6.05 -14.02
N ASP A 480 9.75 6.20 -13.73
CA ASP A 480 10.59 5.26 -13.00
C ASP A 480 10.33 5.32 -11.48
N VAL A 481 9.10 5.05 -11.09
CA VAL A 481 8.63 5.14 -9.70
C VAL A 481 9.50 4.33 -8.73
N GLU A 482 10.04 3.22 -9.17
CA GLU A 482 10.94 2.35 -8.39
C GLU A 482 12.23 3.06 -7.97
N SER A 483 12.68 4.06 -8.72
CA SER A 483 13.88 4.85 -8.40
C SER A 483 13.69 5.75 -7.16
N TYR A 484 12.45 5.96 -6.75
CA TYR A 484 12.06 6.78 -5.60
C TYR A 484 11.67 5.95 -4.37
N ASP A 485 11.58 4.62 -4.52
CA ASP A 485 11.38 3.71 -3.38
C ASP A 485 12.69 3.54 -2.60
N ILE A 486 12.82 4.27 -1.50
CA ILE A 486 14.02 4.22 -0.64
C ILE A 486 14.30 2.82 -0.06
N LYS A 487 13.30 1.94 -0.06
CA LYS A 487 13.41 0.55 0.39
C LYS A 487 13.82 -0.40 -0.73
N ASN A 488 13.89 0.10 -1.98
CA ASN A 488 14.32 -0.66 -3.16
C ASN A 488 13.59 -2.01 -3.34
N ARG A 489 12.25 -1.98 -3.19
CA ARG A 489 11.39 -3.18 -3.21
C ARG A 489 10.91 -3.58 -4.60
N TYR A 490 10.82 -2.61 -5.53
CA TYR A 490 10.09 -2.73 -6.80
C TYR A 490 11.04 -2.62 -8.00
N GLY A 491 10.57 -3.13 -9.14
CA GLY A 491 11.16 -2.91 -10.44
C GLY A 491 10.20 -2.12 -11.35
N PRO A 492 10.62 -1.76 -12.57
CA PRO A 492 9.79 -1.02 -13.51
C PRO A 492 8.43 -1.69 -13.78
N GLU A 493 8.41 -3.02 -13.79
CA GLU A 493 7.22 -3.83 -14.05
C GLU A 493 6.12 -3.67 -13.00
N ASP A 494 6.43 -3.24 -11.80
CA ASP A 494 5.43 -3.00 -10.75
C ASP A 494 4.68 -1.68 -10.95
N GLY A 495 5.34 -0.72 -11.62
CA GLY A 495 4.76 0.56 -12.00
C GLY A 495 4.04 0.55 -13.35
N GLU A 496 4.46 -0.37 -14.25
CA GLU A 496 4.01 -0.36 -15.65
C GLU A 496 3.76 -1.77 -16.19
N PHE A 497 2.50 -2.11 -16.40
CA PHE A 497 2.09 -3.43 -16.89
C PHE A 497 0.78 -3.37 -17.69
N VAL A 498 0.44 -4.49 -18.35
CA VAL A 498 -0.86 -4.70 -19.00
C VAL A 498 -1.53 -5.90 -18.36
N THR A 499 -2.81 -5.82 -18.11
CA THR A 499 -3.61 -6.93 -17.57
C THR A 499 -4.92 -7.07 -18.31
N ASP A 500 -5.41 -8.28 -18.40
CA ASP A 500 -6.75 -8.56 -18.91
C ASP A 500 -7.80 -8.21 -17.86
N PHE A 501 -8.97 -7.78 -18.32
CA PHE A 501 -10.17 -7.60 -17.49
C PHE A 501 -11.42 -8.06 -18.24
N THR A 502 -12.47 -8.36 -17.49
CA THR A 502 -13.72 -8.83 -18.08
C THR A 502 -14.89 -7.95 -17.64
N LEU A 503 -15.53 -7.27 -18.60
CA LEU A 503 -16.80 -6.61 -18.36
C LEU A 503 -17.96 -7.59 -18.55
N ARG A 504 -19.09 -7.29 -17.91
CA ARG A 504 -20.30 -8.07 -18.06
C ARG A 504 -20.78 -8.07 -19.52
N ALA A 505 -20.97 -9.25 -20.10
CA ALA A 505 -21.26 -9.41 -21.52
C ALA A 505 -22.62 -8.84 -21.96
N ASP A 506 -23.58 -8.74 -21.04
CA ASP A 506 -24.94 -8.25 -21.27
C ASP A 506 -25.11 -6.74 -21.06
N VAL A 507 -24.02 -6.02 -20.74
CA VAL A 507 -24.05 -4.55 -20.65
C VAL A 507 -24.28 -3.97 -22.04
N PRO A 508 -25.38 -3.23 -22.27
CA PRO A 508 -25.65 -2.64 -23.59
C PRO A 508 -24.55 -1.62 -23.93
N ARG A 509 -23.84 -1.84 -25.02
CA ARG A 509 -22.96 -0.82 -25.59
C ARG A 509 -23.77 0.16 -26.38
N ALA A 510 -23.59 1.46 -26.21
CA ALA A 510 -24.15 2.45 -27.11
C ALA A 510 -23.52 2.21 -28.49
N VAL A 511 -24.33 1.97 -29.47
CA VAL A 511 -23.86 1.92 -30.86
C VAL A 511 -23.46 3.35 -31.22
N ILE A 512 -22.14 3.61 -31.24
CA ILE A 512 -21.65 4.86 -31.81
C ILE A 512 -22.02 4.82 -33.26
N ALA A 513 -22.97 5.66 -33.68
CA ALA A 513 -23.28 5.82 -35.08
C ALA A 513 -22.10 6.51 -35.77
N ASP A 514 -21.49 5.82 -36.73
CA ASP A 514 -20.43 6.33 -37.60
C ASP A 514 -20.81 7.67 -38.30
#